data_a1e8322daab2507c9918dae21cebd9f9
#
_entry.id   a1e8322daab2507c9918dae21cebd9f9
#
_cell.length_a   1.000
_cell.length_b   1.000
_cell.length_c   1.000
_cell.angle_alpha   90.00
_cell.angle_beta   90.00
_cell.angle_gamma   90.00
#
_symmetry.space_group_name_H-M   'P 1'
#
loop_
_entity.id
_entity.type
_entity.pdbx_description
1 polymer ?
#
loop_
_entity_poly.entity_id
_entity_poly.type
_entity_poly.pdbx_seq_one_letter_code
_entity_poly.pdbx_strand_id
1 'polypeptide(L)'
;GLAPRRAFGQNFLVDPNTVRKIARLANVGPNDFVLEIGAGLGSLTLALAETGATIVAVEIDNGVVEVLREVVKDLPNVEVLHIDAMNLDWRPLVARSPKWHVIANLPYNVATPLVADLLDGAPAVDHLLVMVQKEVAERFVAKPRTPAYGAVSVKIAYWAEAFIAADVPATVFLPKP
;
A
#
# COMPACT_ATOMS: atom_id res chain seq x y z
N GLY A 1 -6.68 23.22 9.49
CA GLY A 1 -5.54 22.32 9.45
C GLY A 1 -6.01 20.88 9.53
N LEU A 2 -5.49 20.01 8.65
CA LEU A 2 -5.79 18.58 8.68
C LEU A 2 -5.17 17.98 9.94
N ALA A 3 -6.03 17.46 10.83
CA ALA A 3 -5.57 16.70 11.99
C ALA A 3 -5.70 15.19 11.66
N PRO A 4 -4.65 14.38 11.90
CA PRO A 4 -4.73 12.95 11.69
C PRO A 4 -5.89 12.35 12.49
N ARG A 5 -6.73 11.55 11.83
CA ARG A 5 -7.86 10.90 12.50
C ARG A 5 -7.40 9.57 13.09
N ARG A 6 -7.38 9.49 14.43
CA ARG A 6 -7.02 8.25 15.15
C ARG A 6 -7.90 7.06 14.76
N ALA A 7 -9.15 7.32 14.36
CA ALA A 7 -10.08 6.28 13.92
C ALA A 7 -9.61 5.50 12.67
N PHE A 8 -8.78 6.12 11.82
CA PHE A 8 -8.23 5.50 10.62
C PHE A 8 -6.78 5.01 10.80
N GLY A 9 -6.19 5.16 11.99
CA GLY A 9 -4.80 4.76 12.24
C GLY A 9 -3.78 5.49 11.36
N GLN A 10 -4.08 6.75 10.99
CA GLN A 10 -3.29 7.52 10.02
C GLN A 10 -1.91 7.88 10.58
N ASN A 11 -0.88 7.31 9.95
CA ASN A 11 0.52 7.67 10.16
C ASN A 11 1.11 8.01 8.79
N PHE A 12 1.26 9.31 8.51
CA PHE A 12 1.75 9.79 7.22
C PHE A 12 3.26 9.62 7.13
N LEU A 13 3.72 9.03 6.04
CA LEU A 13 5.14 8.91 5.74
C LEU A 13 5.68 10.28 5.30
N VAL A 14 6.63 10.82 6.07
CA VAL A 14 7.14 12.19 5.87
C VAL A 14 8.63 12.26 5.52
N ASP A 15 9.37 11.14 5.63
CA ASP A 15 10.81 11.11 5.30
C ASP A 15 11.04 10.85 3.82
N PRO A 16 11.62 11.81 3.06
CA PRO A 16 11.81 11.66 1.61
C PRO A 16 12.76 10.52 1.23
N ASN A 17 13.71 10.18 2.09
CA ASN A 17 14.64 9.08 1.81
C ASN A 17 13.95 7.72 1.91
N THR A 18 13.09 7.56 2.91
CA THR A 18 12.26 6.36 3.06
C THR A 18 11.26 6.23 1.92
N VAL A 19 10.59 7.32 1.53
CA VAL A 19 9.69 7.36 0.36
C VAL A 19 10.40 6.88 -0.90
N ARG A 20 11.58 7.44 -1.22
CA ARG A 20 12.38 7.02 -2.38
C ARG A 20 12.86 5.58 -2.29
N LYS A 21 13.18 5.10 -1.06
CA LYS A 21 13.55 3.70 -0.83
C LYS A 21 12.39 2.77 -1.17
N ILE A 22 11.17 3.09 -0.72
CA ILE A 22 9.97 2.29 -1.01
C ILE A 22 9.67 2.30 -2.51
N ALA A 23 9.72 3.46 -3.17
CA ALA A 23 9.51 3.54 -4.62
C ALA A 23 10.54 2.70 -5.41
N ARG A 24 11.81 2.67 -4.97
CA ARG A 24 12.82 1.78 -5.58
C ARG A 24 12.54 0.30 -5.32
N LEU A 25 12.08 -0.07 -4.11
CA LEU A 25 11.71 -1.45 -3.77
C LEU A 25 10.48 -1.93 -4.56
N ALA A 26 9.59 -1.02 -4.92
CA ALA A 26 8.43 -1.31 -5.77
C ALA A 26 8.86 -1.82 -7.16
N ASN A 27 10.04 -1.40 -7.65
CA ASN A 27 10.63 -1.82 -8.91
C ASN A 27 9.66 -1.73 -10.11
N VAL A 28 8.95 -0.60 -10.20
CA VAL A 28 7.95 -0.32 -11.24
C VAL A 28 8.44 0.75 -12.20
N GLY A 29 7.90 0.77 -13.42
CA GLY A 29 8.26 1.69 -14.49
C GLY A 29 7.10 2.03 -15.43
N PRO A 30 7.36 2.64 -16.61
CA PRO A 30 6.34 3.24 -17.48
C PRO A 30 5.22 2.31 -17.98
N ASN A 31 5.45 1.01 -17.99
CA ASN A 31 4.45 0.03 -18.47
C ASN A 31 3.71 -0.68 -17.34
N ASP A 32 4.01 -0.32 -16.10
CA ASP A 32 3.42 -0.94 -14.93
C ASP A 32 2.19 -0.18 -14.44
N PHE A 33 1.27 -0.92 -13.87
CA PHE A 33 0.09 -0.41 -13.19
C PHE A 33 0.23 -0.63 -11.68
N VAL A 34 0.08 0.45 -10.94
CA VAL A 34 0.22 0.47 -9.49
C VAL A 34 -1.10 0.84 -8.85
N LEU A 35 -1.54 0.03 -7.90
CA LEU A 35 -2.59 0.39 -6.96
C LEU A 35 -1.93 0.76 -5.63
N GLU A 36 -1.94 2.03 -5.29
CA GLU A 36 -1.50 2.51 -3.98
C GLU A 36 -2.68 2.55 -3.02
N ILE A 37 -2.60 1.83 -1.92
CA ILE A 37 -3.66 1.80 -0.90
C ILE A 37 -3.22 2.58 0.33
N GLY A 38 -4.06 3.55 0.74
CA GLY A 38 -3.74 4.46 1.82
C GLY A 38 -2.74 5.54 1.38
N ALA A 39 -3.03 6.20 0.26
CA ALA A 39 -2.15 7.19 -0.37
C ALA A 39 -1.83 8.40 0.53
N GLY A 40 -2.72 8.69 1.48
CA GLY A 40 -2.52 9.77 2.44
C GLY A 40 -2.34 11.12 1.75
N LEU A 41 -1.31 11.86 2.16
CA LEU A 41 -1.01 13.19 1.59
C LEU A 41 -0.22 13.12 0.26
N GLY A 42 0.00 11.93 -0.30
CA GLY A 42 0.60 11.76 -1.62
C GLY A 42 2.12 11.68 -1.65
N SER A 43 2.82 11.60 -0.51
CA SER A 43 4.28 11.52 -0.50
C SER A 43 4.81 10.32 -1.30
N LEU A 44 4.22 9.15 -1.11
CA LEU A 44 4.60 7.93 -1.84
C LEU A 44 4.04 7.96 -3.27
N THR A 45 2.81 8.47 -3.46
CA THR A 45 2.18 8.66 -4.77
C THR A 45 3.09 9.45 -5.72
N LEU A 46 3.66 10.59 -5.25
CA LEU A 46 4.58 11.41 -6.03
C LEU A 46 5.82 10.62 -6.46
N ALA A 47 6.45 9.90 -5.53
CA ALA A 47 7.65 9.13 -5.84
C ALA A 47 7.38 7.94 -6.78
N LEU A 48 6.20 7.32 -6.68
CA LEU A 48 5.76 6.29 -7.62
C LEU A 48 5.45 6.87 -8.99
N ALA A 49 4.82 8.04 -9.06
CA ALA A 49 4.53 8.72 -10.33
C ALA A 49 5.79 9.11 -11.11
N GLU A 50 6.89 9.46 -10.41
CA GLU A 50 8.21 9.75 -11.01
C GLU A 50 8.80 8.54 -11.75
N THR A 51 8.39 7.31 -11.44
CA THR A 51 8.83 6.11 -12.15
C THR A 51 8.24 5.98 -13.56
N GLY A 52 7.20 6.75 -13.86
CA GLY A 52 6.44 6.69 -15.10
C GLY A 52 5.33 5.63 -15.11
N ALA A 53 5.16 4.85 -14.04
CA ALA A 53 4.07 3.90 -13.89
C ALA A 53 2.70 4.61 -13.86
N THR A 54 1.65 3.89 -14.23
CA THR A 54 0.26 4.37 -14.07
C THR A 54 -0.21 4.08 -12.66
N ILE A 55 -0.55 5.11 -11.90
CA ILE A 55 -0.89 5.00 -10.48
C ILE A 55 -2.41 5.19 -10.30
N VAL A 56 -3.03 4.27 -9.58
CA VAL A 56 -4.36 4.45 -8.99
C VAL A 56 -4.18 4.57 -7.48
N ALA A 57 -4.37 5.75 -6.95
CA ALA A 57 -4.18 6.07 -5.53
C ALA A 57 -5.53 6.01 -4.81
N VAL A 58 -5.66 5.10 -3.85
CA VAL A 58 -6.87 4.88 -3.06
C VAL A 58 -6.72 5.50 -1.68
N GLU A 59 -7.69 6.33 -1.29
CA GLU A 59 -7.74 6.94 0.04
C GLU A 59 -9.19 6.98 0.52
N ILE A 60 -9.42 6.70 1.81
CA ILE A 60 -10.74 6.64 2.43
C ILE A 60 -11.15 7.96 3.09
N ASP A 61 -10.20 8.78 3.55
CA ASP A 61 -10.50 10.04 4.25
C ASP A 61 -10.78 11.16 3.26
N ASN A 62 -12.02 11.68 3.28
CA ASN A 62 -12.46 12.75 2.38
C ASN A 62 -11.57 14.02 2.46
N GLY A 63 -11.17 14.43 3.66
CA GLY A 63 -10.32 15.62 3.82
C GLY A 63 -8.91 15.42 3.27
N VAL A 64 -8.40 14.20 3.35
CA VAL A 64 -7.09 13.82 2.81
C VAL A 64 -7.15 13.70 1.29
N VAL A 65 -8.23 13.12 0.75
CA VAL A 65 -8.46 13.01 -0.70
C VAL A 65 -8.44 14.36 -1.41
N GLU A 66 -9.03 15.40 -0.82
CA GLU A 66 -9.02 16.75 -1.39
C GLU A 66 -7.58 17.29 -1.54
N VAL A 67 -6.75 17.09 -0.50
CA VAL A 67 -5.34 17.48 -0.55
C VAL A 67 -4.56 16.62 -1.53
N LEU A 68 -4.77 15.31 -1.51
CA LEU A 68 -4.12 14.39 -2.44
C LEU A 68 -4.40 14.80 -3.90
N ARG A 69 -5.65 15.08 -4.24
CA ARG A 69 -6.03 15.53 -5.59
C ARG A 69 -5.32 16.81 -5.99
N GLU A 70 -5.18 17.78 -5.07
CA GLU A 70 -4.44 19.01 -5.36
C GLU A 70 -2.95 18.75 -5.56
N VAL A 71 -2.37 17.86 -4.76
CA VAL A 71 -0.94 17.48 -4.86
C VAL A 71 -0.60 16.82 -6.18
N VAL A 72 -1.50 16.00 -6.72
CA VAL A 72 -1.25 15.20 -7.93
C VAL A 72 -1.92 15.74 -9.19
N LYS A 73 -2.57 16.90 -9.14
CA LYS A 73 -3.41 17.45 -10.23
C LYS A 73 -2.70 17.58 -11.58
N ASP A 74 -1.40 17.83 -11.56
CA ASP A 74 -0.57 18.03 -12.75
C ASP A 74 0.13 16.73 -13.21
N LEU A 75 -0.18 15.60 -12.59
CA LEU A 75 0.40 14.29 -12.92
C LEU A 75 -0.57 13.46 -13.77
N PRO A 76 -0.36 13.37 -15.10
CA PRO A 76 -1.30 12.69 -15.99
C PRO A 76 -1.36 11.18 -15.80
N ASN A 77 -0.37 10.60 -15.12
CA ASN A 77 -0.28 9.17 -14.83
C ASN A 77 -0.82 8.79 -13.44
N VAL A 78 -1.50 9.71 -12.74
CA VAL A 78 -2.09 9.46 -11.41
C VAL A 78 -3.60 9.67 -11.42
N GLU A 79 -4.34 8.68 -10.97
CA GLU A 79 -5.78 8.74 -10.71
C GLU A 79 -6.05 8.57 -9.22
N VAL A 80 -6.95 9.37 -8.64
CA VAL A 80 -7.31 9.30 -7.22
C VAL A 80 -8.71 8.74 -7.06
N LEU A 81 -8.84 7.62 -6.35
CA LEU A 81 -10.11 7.01 -5.98
C LEU A 81 -10.41 7.26 -4.49
N HIS A 82 -11.54 7.90 -4.22
CA HIS A 82 -12.06 8.05 -2.86
C HIS A 82 -12.95 6.85 -2.52
N ILE A 83 -12.36 5.83 -1.95
CA ILE A 83 -13.06 4.59 -1.59
C ILE A 83 -12.34 3.87 -0.45
N ASP A 84 -13.09 3.07 0.31
CA ASP A 84 -12.51 2.06 1.19
C ASP A 84 -11.93 0.92 0.35
N ALA A 85 -10.65 0.63 0.53
CA ALA A 85 -9.96 -0.42 -0.22
C ALA A 85 -10.59 -1.82 -0.02
N MET A 86 -11.26 -2.06 1.13
CA MET A 86 -12.01 -3.29 1.38
C MET A 86 -13.25 -3.44 0.50
N ASN A 87 -13.74 -2.34 -0.10
CA ASN A 87 -14.90 -2.31 -0.98
C ASN A 87 -14.52 -2.06 -2.45
N LEU A 88 -13.23 -2.18 -2.80
CA LEU A 88 -12.74 -1.90 -4.16
C LEU A 88 -13.27 -2.94 -5.15
N ASP A 89 -13.92 -2.46 -6.21
CA ASP A 89 -14.27 -3.30 -7.36
C ASP A 89 -13.06 -3.50 -8.28
N TRP A 90 -12.57 -4.72 -8.38
CA TRP A 90 -11.41 -5.05 -9.20
C TRP A 90 -11.70 -5.13 -10.71
N ARG A 91 -12.97 -5.27 -11.11
CA ARG A 91 -13.35 -5.43 -12.52
C ARG A 91 -12.84 -4.30 -13.43
N PRO A 92 -12.99 -3.01 -13.08
CA PRO A 92 -12.45 -1.92 -13.89
C PRO A 92 -10.92 -1.92 -13.97
N LEU A 93 -10.23 -2.36 -12.91
CA LEU A 93 -8.77 -2.44 -12.86
C LEU A 93 -8.26 -3.57 -13.76
N VAL A 94 -8.85 -4.76 -13.65
CA VAL A 94 -8.51 -5.92 -14.49
C VAL A 94 -8.75 -5.62 -15.98
N ALA A 95 -9.77 -4.84 -16.31
CA ALA A 95 -10.02 -4.42 -17.69
C ALA A 95 -8.91 -3.50 -18.24
N ARG A 96 -8.18 -2.77 -17.40
CA ARG A 96 -7.07 -1.89 -17.80
C ARG A 96 -5.74 -2.63 -17.93
N SER A 97 -5.48 -3.58 -17.04
CA SER A 97 -4.26 -4.39 -17.06
C SER A 97 -4.50 -5.75 -16.41
N PRO A 98 -3.91 -6.84 -16.95
CA PRO A 98 -3.92 -8.15 -16.31
C PRO A 98 -2.94 -8.25 -15.13
N LYS A 99 -2.07 -7.24 -14.93
CA LYS A 99 -1.05 -7.23 -13.88
C LYS A 99 -1.00 -5.90 -13.15
N TRP A 100 -1.10 -5.98 -11.82
CA TRP A 100 -1.05 -4.85 -10.93
C TRP A 100 -0.03 -5.07 -9.82
N HIS A 101 0.72 -4.01 -9.51
CA HIS A 101 1.54 -3.92 -8.30
C HIS A 101 0.72 -3.22 -7.22
N VAL A 102 0.48 -3.88 -6.11
CA VAL A 102 -0.16 -3.24 -4.95
C VAL A 102 0.91 -2.74 -4.01
N ILE A 103 0.89 -1.43 -3.74
CA ILE A 103 1.82 -0.78 -2.83
C ILE A 103 1.00 -0.08 -1.75
N ALA A 104 1.29 -0.37 -0.48
CA ALA A 104 0.43 0.11 0.58
C ALA A 104 1.18 0.42 1.88
N ASN A 105 0.80 1.53 2.51
CA ASN A 105 1.12 1.82 3.90
C ASN A 105 -0.12 1.53 4.74
N LEU A 106 -0.18 0.36 5.37
CA LEU A 106 -1.39 -0.17 5.98
C LEU A 106 -1.45 0.07 7.48
N PRO A 107 -2.58 0.61 8.00
CA PRO A 107 -2.82 0.68 9.43
C PRO A 107 -2.99 -0.73 10.01
N TYR A 108 -2.66 -0.87 11.29
CA TYR A 108 -2.61 -2.14 12.03
C TYR A 108 -3.87 -3.02 11.87
N ASN A 109 -5.03 -2.41 12.03
CA ASN A 109 -6.32 -3.11 12.03
C ASN A 109 -6.78 -3.58 10.64
N VAL A 110 -6.19 -3.05 9.57
CA VAL A 110 -6.59 -3.32 8.18
C VAL A 110 -5.60 -4.23 7.46
N ALA A 111 -4.33 -4.22 7.88
CA ALA A 111 -3.24 -4.90 7.16
C ALA A 111 -3.52 -6.39 6.91
N THR A 112 -3.84 -7.15 7.95
CA THR A 112 -4.04 -8.61 7.81
C THR A 112 -5.27 -8.96 6.98
N PRO A 113 -6.48 -8.42 7.27
CA PRO A 113 -7.65 -8.74 6.45
C PRO A 113 -7.48 -8.28 4.99
N LEU A 114 -6.97 -7.08 4.75
CA LEU A 114 -6.79 -6.57 3.39
C LEU A 114 -5.82 -7.44 2.56
N VAL A 115 -4.66 -7.79 3.11
CA VAL A 115 -3.70 -8.67 2.41
C VAL A 115 -4.33 -10.04 2.15
N ALA A 116 -5.08 -10.58 3.11
CA ALA A 116 -5.78 -11.85 2.94
C ALA A 116 -6.84 -11.80 1.83
N ASP A 117 -7.61 -10.72 1.75
CA ASP A 117 -8.64 -10.53 0.73
C ASP A 117 -8.04 -10.29 -0.65
N LEU A 118 -6.92 -9.53 -0.73
CA LEU A 118 -6.17 -9.33 -1.98
C LEU A 118 -5.67 -10.66 -2.57
N LEU A 119 -5.15 -11.54 -1.73
CA LEU A 119 -4.65 -12.85 -2.16
C LEU A 119 -5.76 -13.78 -2.67
N ASP A 120 -6.97 -13.71 -2.10
CA ASP A 120 -8.10 -14.56 -2.50
C ASP A 120 -8.89 -13.97 -3.68
N GLY A 121 -9.06 -12.66 -3.73
CA GLY A 121 -10.06 -12.00 -4.55
C GLY A 121 -9.52 -11.11 -5.67
N ALA A 122 -8.21 -10.87 -5.73
CA ALA A 122 -7.62 -9.95 -6.69
C ALA A 122 -6.73 -10.67 -7.73
N PRO A 123 -7.31 -11.30 -8.75
CA PRO A 123 -6.59 -12.17 -9.68
C PRO A 123 -5.53 -11.45 -10.53
N ALA A 124 -5.60 -10.13 -10.60
CA ALA A 124 -4.64 -9.31 -11.34
C ALA A 124 -3.45 -8.83 -10.49
N VAL A 125 -3.41 -9.11 -9.19
CA VAL A 125 -2.29 -8.71 -8.34
C VAL A 125 -1.11 -9.64 -8.56
N ASP A 126 -0.03 -9.09 -9.11
CA ASP A 126 1.22 -9.81 -9.40
C ASP A 126 2.25 -9.61 -8.27
N HIS A 127 2.30 -8.41 -7.69
CA HIS A 127 3.20 -8.06 -6.61
C HIS A 127 2.51 -7.26 -5.51
N LEU A 128 2.84 -7.56 -4.25
CA LEU A 128 2.47 -6.76 -3.09
C LEU A 128 3.72 -6.23 -2.38
N LEU A 129 3.83 -4.92 -2.24
CA LEU A 129 4.81 -4.27 -1.36
C LEU A 129 4.03 -3.53 -0.27
N VAL A 130 3.99 -4.10 0.92
CA VAL A 130 3.21 -3.55 2.02
C VAL A 130 4.09 -3.12 3.18
N MET A 131 3.82 -1.94 3.71
CA MET A 131 4.42 -1.45 4.93
C MET A 131 3.43 -1.68 6.07
N VAL A 132 3.85 -2.47 7.04
CA VAL A 132 3.04 -2.92 8.17
C VAL A 132 3.88 -2.88 9.44
N GLN A 133 3.25 -3.00 10.60
CA GLN A 133 3.99 -3.16 11.85
C GLN A 133 4.84 -4.43 11.84
N LYS A 134 5.97 -4.38 12.54
CA LYS A 134 6.99 -5.45 12.54
C LYS A 134 6.39 -6.82 12.90
N GLU A 135 5.54 -6.88 13.92
CA GLU A 135 4.90 -8.13 14.35
C GLU A 135 3.97 -8.70 13.25
N VAL A 136 3.31 -7.83 12.48
CA VAL A 136 2.48 -8.25 11.35
C VAL A 136 3.34 -8.79 10.22
N ALA A 137 4.45 -8.11 9.89
CA ALA A 137 5.41 -8.57 8.90
C ALA A 137 6.01 -9.93 9.29
N GLU A 138 6.41 -10.09 10.53
CA GLU A 138 6.93 -11.36 11.07
C GLU A 138 5.92 -12.51 10.92
N ARG A 139 4.62 -12.24 11.16
CA ARG A 139 3.56 -13.23 10.93
C ARG A 139 3.38 -13.57 9.45
N PHE A 140 3.50 -12.58 8.57
CA PHE A 140 3.34 -12.80 7.13
C PHE A 140 4.40 -13.73 6.56
N VAL A 141 5.64 -13.62 7.03
CA VAL A 141 6.78 -14.43 6.57
C VAL A 141 7.11 -15.62 7.45
N ALA A 142 6.32 -15.87 8.51
CA ALA A 142 6.59 -16.92 9.48
C ALA A 142 6.58 -18.31 8.85
N LYS A 143 7.53 -19.15 9.30
CA LYS A 143 7.65 -20.56 8.86
C LYS A 143 7.00 -21.50 9.89
N PRO A 144 6.56 -22.70 9.45
CA PRO A 144 6.04 -23.72 10.37
C PRO A 144 6.96 -23.94 11.57
N ARG A 145 6.36 -24.14 12.73
CA ARG A 145 7.04 -24.37 14.02
C ARG A 145 7.72 -23.14 14.62
N THR A 146 7.41 -21.92 14.15
CA THR A 146 7.81 -20.68 14.81
C THR A 146 6.64 -20.06 15.58
N PRO A 147 6.89 -19.29 16.67
CA PRO A 147 5.82 -18.69 17.47
C PRO A 147 4.88 -17.76 16.71
N ALA A 148 5.39 -17.09 15.65
CA ALA A 148 4.62 -16.16 14.84
C ALA A 148 3.74 -16.86 13.78
N TYR A 149 3.94 -18.17 13.54
CA TYR A 149 3.22 -18.91 12.51
C TYR A 149 1.74 -19.09 12.83
N GLY A 150 0.89 -18.75 11.87
CA GLY A 150 -0.56 -18.83 12.03
C GLY A 150 -1.30 -18.88 10.70
N ALA A 151 -2.61 -18.74 10.74
CA ALA A 151 -3.48 -18.86 9.58
C ALA A 151 -3.07 -17.92 8.41
N VAL A 152 -2.68 -16.68 8.70
CA VAL A 152 -2.23 -15.74 7.67
C VAL A 152 -0.91 -16.18 7.04
N SER A 153 0.01 -16.76 7.80
CA SER A 153 1.27 -17.30 7.27
C SER A 153 1.03 -18.43 6.26
N VAL A 154 0.08 -19.33 6.58
CA VAL A 154 -0.35 -20.42 5.69
C VAL A 154 -0.94 -19.86 4.42
N LYS A 155 -1.85 -18.89 4.54
CA LYS A 155 -2.52 -18.28 3.40
C LYS A 155 -1.55 -17.60 2.46
N ILE A 156 -0.62 -16.80 3.00
CA ILE A 156 0.41 -16.14 2.20
C ILE A 156 1.30 -17.18 1.51
N ALA A 157 1.80 -18.17 2.23
CA ALA A 157 2.65 -19.22 1.66
C ALA A 157 1.97 -20.08 0.59
N TYR A 158 0.64 -20.14 0.59
CA TYR A 158 -0.14 -20.82 -0.45
C TYR A 158 -0.18 -20.02 -1.76
N TRP A 159 -0.29 -18.68 -1.68
CA TRP A 159 -0.49 -17.81 -2.84
C TRP A 159 0.80 -17.13 -3.33
N ALA A 160 1.79 -16.92 -2.45
CA ALA A 160 2.94 -16.09 -2.74
C ALA A 160 4.19 -16.50 -1.98
N GLU A 161 5.34 -16.07 -2.46
CA GLU A 161 6.56 -15.99 -1.68
C GLU A 161 6.62 -14.63 -0.98
N ALA A 162 6.90 -14.62 0.33
CA ALA A 162 6.98 -13.41 1.10
C ALA A 162 8.29 -13.30 1.87
N PHE A 163 8.84 -12.10 1.93
CA PHE A 163 10.04 -11.77 2.69
C PHE A 163 9.99 -10.33 3.22
N ILE A 164 10.76 -10.05 4.25
CA ILE A 164 10.92 -8.69 4.78
C ILE A 164 11.97 -7.99 3.92
N ALA A 165 11.53 -7.02 3.13
CA ALA A 165 12.38 -6.28 2.20
C ALA A 165 13.24 -5.20 2.90
N ALA A 166 12.72 -4.58 3.96
CA ALA A 166 13.40 -3.56 4.73
C ALA A 166 12.72 -3.28 6.07
N ASP A 167 13.49 -2.76 7.03
CA ASP A 167 12.96 -2.12 8.23
C ASP A 167 12.80 -0.62 7.99
N VAL A 168 11.69 -0.07 8.55
CA VAL A 168 11.36 1.36 8.50
C VAL A 168 11.19 1.86 9.93
N PRO A 169 12.01 2.84 10.38
CA PRO A 169 11.92 3.34 11.75
C PRO A 169 10.65 4.18 11.97
N ALA A 170 10.07 4.09 13.17
CA ALA A 170 8.86 4.86 13.52
C ALA A 170 9.03 6.38 13.41
N THR A 171 10.26 6.87 13.39
CA THR A 171 10.58 8.32 13.30
C THR A 171 10.26 8.95 11.95
N VAL A 172 10.03 8.14 10.90
CA VAL A 172 9.71 8.65 9.56
C VAL A 172 8.22 8.93 9.36
N PHE A 173 7.40 8.68 10.39
CA PHE A 173 5.96 8.90 10.36
C PHE A 173 5.51 10.09 11.20
N LEU A 174 4.42 10.73 10.77
CA LEU A 174 3.71 11.78 11.49
C LEU A 174 2.19 11.48 11.50
N PRO A 175 1.53 11.39 12.68
CA PRO A 175 2.14 11.24 13.98
C PRO A 175 2.99 9.97 14.07
N LYS A 176 3.85 9.90 15.08
CA LYS A 176 4.64 8.69 15.34
C LYS A 176 3.70 7.57 15.80
N PRO A 177 3.75 6.37 15.21
CA PRO A 177 2.92 5.24 15.61
C PRO A 177 3.22 4.73 17.03
#